data_6c847e3d67dab3da4ac6b3f559b2e905
#
_entry.id   6c847e3d67dab3da4ac6b3f559b2e905
#
_cell.length_a   1.000
_cell.length_b   1.000
_cell.length_c   1.000
_cell.angle_alpha   90.00
_cell.angle_beta   90.00
_cell.angle_gamma   90.00
#
_symmetry.space_group_name_H-M   'P 1'
#
loop_
_entity.id
_entity.type
_entity.pdbx_description
1 polymer ?
#
loop_
_entity_poly.entity_id
_entity_poly.type
_entity_poly.pdbx_seq_one_letter_code
_entity_poly.pdbx_strand_id
1 'polypeptide(L)'
;PESGETNHPRKPIDHQTFFTRLAQKLIAALHQTTMDGQVYRVDMRLRPLGDSGPLVVSMPAFESYYLEQGREWVRFAMQKARVINPDSVAVRELQSIITPFVYRKYLDFTTLESLRNMKKLIANEVARRNLTNNIKLGKGGIREVEFFVQSLQMIHAGKVTECQTKSI
;
A
#
# COMPACT_ATOMS: atom_id res chain seq x y z
N PRO A 1 -9.09 -11.03 -9.31
CA PRO A 1 -9.68 -12.34 -9.62
C PRO A 1 -9.51 -12.64 -11.10
N GLU A 2 -9.31 -13.92 -11.44
CA GLU A 2 -9.32 -14.37 -12.82
C GLU A 2 -10.73 -14.21 -13.40
N SER A 3 -10.83 -14.07 -14.74
CA SER A 3 -12.11 -14.05 -15.43
C SER A 3 -12.82 -15.39 -15.27
N GLY A 4 -14.10 -15.38 -14.98
CA GLY A 4 -14.91 -16.58 -14.78
C GLY A 4 -16.15 -16.30 -13.96
N GLU A 5 -16.93 -17.34 -13.74
CA GLU A 5 -18.16 -17.29 -12.97
C GLU A 5 -18.12 -18.28 -11.80
N THR A 6 -18.91 -18.01 -10.78
CA THR A 6 -19.07 -18.91 -9.63
C THR A 6 -19.86 -20.16 -10.02
N ASN A 7 -19.55 -21.31 -9.41
CA ASN A 7 -20.20 -22.61 -9.66
C ASN A 7 -21.62 -22.71 -9.09
N HIS A 8 -22.36 -21.61 -8.98
CA HIS A 8 -23.71 -21.66 -8.43
C HIS A 8 -24.73 -22.13 -9.49
N PRO A 9 -25.44 -23.25 -9.27
CA PRO A 9 -26.23 -23.90 -10.32
C PRO A 9 -27.44 -23.09 -10.86
N ARG A 10 -27.92 -22.10 -10.09
CA ARG A 10 -29.11 -21.29 -10.47
C ARG A 10 -28.81 -19.82 -10.70
N LYS A 11 -27.73 -19.28 -10.18
CA LYS A 11 -27.37 -17.84 -10.28
C LYS A 11 -25.86 -17.69 -10.28
N PRO A 12 -25.18 -18.05 -11.36
CA PRO A 12 -23.76 -17.76 -11.49
C PRO A 12 -23.58 -16.22 -11.49
N ILE A 13 -22.53 -15.76 -10.83
CA ILE A 13 -22.08 -14.39 -10.86
C ILE A 13 -20.63 -14.36 -11.26
N ASP A 14 -20.21 -13.33 -11.98
CA ASP A 14 -18.82 -13.17 -12.37
C ASP A 14 -17.90 -13.03 -11.14
N HIS A 15 -16.66 -13.46 -11.27
CA HIS A 15 -15.68 -13.46 -10.17
C HIS A 15 -15.41 -12.06 -9.67
N GLN A 16 -15.37 -11.04 -10.53
CA GLN A 16 -15.14 -9.65 -10.10
C GLN A 16 -16.24 -9.19 -9.15
N THR A 17 -17.50 -9.44 -9.49
CA THR A 17 -18.65 -9.13 -8.63
C THR A 17 -18.62 -9.92 -7.33
N PHE A 18 -18.30 -11.22 -7.39
CA PHE A 18 -18.22 -12.07 -6.20
C PHE A 18 -17.18 -11.54 -5.21
N PHE A 19 -15.94 -11.34 -5.67
CA PHE A 19 -14.85 -10.88 -4.81
C PHE A 19 -15.03 -9.44 -4.35
N THR A 20 -15.66 -8.58 -5.15
CA THR A 20 -16.01 -7.22 -4.71
C THR A 20 -16.99 -7.25 -3.53
N ARG A 21 -18.04 -8.08 -3.62
CA ARG A 21 -19.01 -8.26 -2.52
C ARG A 21 -18.36 -8.87 -1.28
N LEU A 22 -17.45 -9.83 -1.47
CA LEU A 22 -16.70 -10.44 -0.37
C LEU A 22 -15.83 -9.38 0.34
N ALA A 23 -15.09 -8.57 -0.41
CA ALA A 23 -14.26 -7.48 0.14
C ALA A 23 -15.10 -6.43 0.87
N GLN A 24 -16.26 -6.05 0.33
CA GLN A 24 -17.19 -5.14 1.01
C GLN A 24 -17.65 -5.69 2.37
N LYS A 25 -18.02 -6.97 2.43
CA LYS A 25 -18.42 -7.63 3.68
C LYS A 25 -17.26 -7.71 4.67
N LEU A 26 -16.05 -8.03 4.21
CA LEU A 26 -14.85 -8.07 5.04
C LEU A 26 -14.55 -6.68 5.63
N ILE A 27 -14.58 -5.63 4.80
CA ILE A 27 -14.37 -4.25 5.25
C ILE A 27 -15.44 -3.86 6.27
N ALA A 28 -16.70 -4.17 6.02
CA ALA A 28 -17.78 -3.88 6.96
C ALA A 28 -17.56 -4.58 8.31
N ALA A 29 -17.23 -5.88 8.28
CA ALA A 29 -16.97 -6.65 9.51
C ALA A 29 -15.80 -6.10 10.35
N LEU A 30 -14.75 -5.57 9.69
CA LEU A 30 -13.60 -5.01 10.40
C LEU A 30 -13.80 -3.56 10.84
N HIS A 31 -14.47 -2.75 10.03
CA HIS A 31 -14.54 -1.29 10.21
C HIS A 31 -15.79 -0.83 10.98
N GLN A 32 -16.88 -1.59 10.92
CA GLN A 32 -18.14 -1.19 11.54
C GLN A 32 -18.02 -1.21 13.05
N THR A 33 -18.48 -0.12 13.69
CA THR A 33 -18.61 -0.07 15.14
C THR A 33 -19.85 -0.86 15.57
N THR A 34 -19.68 -1.80 16.48
CA THR A 34 -20.72 -2.62 17.10
C THR A 34 -20.90 -2.24 18.56
N MET A 35 -21.76 -2.94 19.28
CA MET A 35 -21.88 -2.78 20.75
C MET A 35 -20.58 -3.14 21.48
N ASP A 36 -19.76 -4.03 20.91
CA ASP A 36 -18.47 -4.46 21.46
C ASP A 36 -17.31 -3.56 21.01
N GLY A 37 -17.56 -2.52 20.20
CA GLY A 37 -16.57 -1.59 19.68
C GLY A 37 -16.24 -1.84 18.20
N GLN A 38 -15.07 -1.36 17.79
CA GLN A 38 -14.55 -1.47 16.41
C GLN A 38 -13.31 -2.37 16.39
N VAL A 39 -13.25 -3.31 15.45
CA VAL A 39 -12.10 -4.23 15.32
C VAL A 39 -10.88 -3.50 14.75
N TYR A 40 -10.99 -2.91 13.56
CA TYR A 40 -9.94 -2.17 12.90
C TYR A 40 -10.48 -1.01 12.05
N ARG A 41 -9.74 0.08 12.01
CA ARG A 41 -9.98 1.13 11.02
C ARG A 41 -9.42 0.67 9.66
N VAL A 42 -10.30 0.46 8.69
CA VAL A 42 -9.93 0.10 7.32
C VAL A 42 -9.83 1.33 6.44
N ASP A 43 -8.72 1.48 5.72
CA ASP A 43 -8.50 2.56 4.74
C ASP A 43 -8.01 1.94 3.42
N MET A 44 -8.83 2.05 2.38
CA MET A 44 -8.59 1.45 1.07
C MET A 44 -8.01 2.44 0.04
N ARG A 45 -7.57 3.63 0.45
CA ARG A 45 -7.07 4.66 -0.48
C ARG A 45 -5.76 4.32 -1.19
N LEU A 46 -4.98 3.36 -0.66
CA LEU A 46 -3.74 2.90 -1.28
C LEU A 46 -3.95 1.82 -2.37
N ARG A 47 -5.19 1.42 -2.65
CA ARG A 47 -5.47 0.47 -3.73
C ARG A 47 -5.18 1.11 -5.11
N PRO A 48 -4.95 0.30 -6.16
CA PRO A 48 -4.80 0.79 -7.52
C PRO A 48 -5.90 1.80 -7.89
N LEU A 49 -5.52 2.92 -8.48
CA LEU A 49 -6.37 4.06 -8.83
C LEU A 49 -7.09 4.75 -7.64
N GLY A 50 -6.73 4.42 -6.41
CA GLY A 50 -7.30 5.04 -5.20
C GLY A 50 -8.82 4.91 -5.15
N ASP A 51 -9.51 6.00 -4.80
CA ASP A 51 -10.98 5.98 -4.64
C ASP A 51 -11.74 5.81 -5.96
N SER A 52 -11.11 6.08 -7.09
CA SER A 52 -11.69 5.89 -8.44
C SER A 52 -11.56 4.44 -8.93
N GLY A 53 -10.70 3.65 -8.31
CA GLY A 53 -10.41 2.29 -8.73
C GLY A 53 -11.34 1.24 -8.12
N PRO A 54 -11.40 0.05 -8.73
CA PRO A 54 -12.17 -1.06 -8.18
C PRO A 54 -11.59 -1.51 -6.84
N LEU A 55 -12.45 -2.05 -5.98
CA LEU A 55 -12.06 -2.53 -4.66
C LEU A 55 -11.16 -3.77 -4.72
N VAL A 56 -11.35 -4.58 -5.74
CA VAL A 56 -10.62 -5.83 -6.00
C VAL A 56 -10.12 -5.81 -7.44
N VAL A 57 -8.88 -6.21 -7.65
CA VAL A 57 -8.25 -6.31 -8.97
C VAL A 57 -7.65 -7.69 -9.17
N SER A 58 -7.49 -8.11 -10.43
CA SER A 58 -6.73 -9.32 -10.78
C SER A 58 -5.22 -9.09 -10.61
N MET A 59 -4.43 -10.16 -10.49
CA MET A 59 -2.97 -10.05 -10.42
C MET A 59 -2.37 -9.34 -11.64
N PRO A 60 -2.74 -9.67 -12.89
CA PRO A 60 -2.24 -8.94 -14.04
C PRO A 60 -2.58 -7.45 -14.03
N ALA A 61 -3.80 -7.08 -13.62
CA ALA A 61 -4.19 -5.67 -13.52
C ALA A 61 -3.44 -4.93 -12.40
N PHE A 62 -3.13 -5.63 -11.31
CA PHE A 62 -2.30 -5.10 -10.22
C PHE A 62 -0.87 -4.84 -10.71
N GLU A 63 -0.27 -5.79 -11.40
CA GLU A 63 1.07 -5.67 -11.97
C GLU A 63 1.16 -4.52 -12.98
N SER A 64 0.27 -4.48 -13.98
CA SER A 64 0.21 -3.39 -14.96
C SER A 64 0.12 -2.03 -14.30
N TYR A 65 -0.73 -1.89 -13.28
CA TYR A 65 -0.88 -0.62 -12.57
C TYR A 65 0.45 -0.15 -11.94
N TYR A 66 1.17 -1.04 -11.26
CA TYR A 66 2.42 -0.65 -10.61
C TYR A 66 3.57 -0.43 -11.60
N LEU A 67 3.58 -1.13 -12.72
CA LEU A 67 4.57 -0.92 -13.79
C LEU A 67 4.35 0.41 -14.50
N GLU A 68 3.11 0.77 -14.81
CA GLU A 68 2.79 1.91 -15.67
C GLU A 68 2.50 3.19 -14.88
N GLN A 69 1.85 3.09 -13.74
CA GLN A 69 1.30 4.22 -12.99
C GLN A 69 1.83 4.36 -11.56
N GLY A 70 2.68 3.45 -11.13
CA GLY A 70 3.22 3.44 -9.78
C GLY A 70 4.09 4.66 -9.48
N ARG A 71 3.56 5.62 -8.69
CA ARG A 71 4.25 6.84 -8.28
C ARG A 71 5.17 6.60 -7.08
N GLU A 72 6.15 7.48 -6.89
CA GLU A 72 7.12 7.38 -5.79
C GLU A 72 6.48 7.35 -4.40
N TRP A 73 5.43 8.12 -4.17
CA TRP A 73 4.72 8.08 -2.88
C TRP A 73 4.00 6.74 -2.63
N VAL A 74 3.51 6.07 -3.69
CA VAL A 74 2.93 4.73 -3.59
C VAL A 74 4.02 3.73 -3.26
N ARG A 75 5.18 3.83 -3.90
CA ARG A 75 6.35 2.99 -3.62
C ARG A 75 6.78 3.14 -2.16
N PHE A 76 6.86 4.37 -1.65
CA PHE A 76 7.17 4.66 -0.27
C PHE A 76 6.16 4.01 0.69
N ALA A 77 4.87 4.11 0.41
CA ALA A 77 3.83 3.49 1.22
C ALA A 77 3.89 1.95 1.19
N MET A 78 4.18 1.37 0.01
CA MET A 78 4.23 -0.08 -0.19
C MET A 78 5.44 -0.77 0.45
N GLN A 79 6.45 -0.05 0.93
CA GLN A 79 7.53 -0.63 1.74
C GLN A 79 7.00 -1.38 2.95
N LYS A 80 5.93 -0.89 3.57
CA LYS A 80 5.30 -1.52 4.75
C LYS A 80 4.21 -2.53 4.38
N ALA A 81 3.96 -2.77 3.09
CA ALA A 81 2.94 -3.72 2.67
C ALA A 81 3.27 -5.14 3.14
N ARG A 82 2.28 -5.79 3.74
CA ARG A 82 2.36 -7.18 4.18
C ARG A 82 1.16 -7.95 3.66
N VAL A 83 1.41 -9.07 3.02
CA VAL A 83 0.36 -10.00 2.62
C VAL A 83 -0.12 -10.76 3.86
N ILE A 84 -1.44 -10.80 4.08
CA ILE A 84 -2.02 -11.35 5.31
C ILE A 84 -2.13 -12.88 5.25
N ASN A 85 -2.25 -13.47 4.05
CA ASN A 85 -2.34 -14.92 3.88
C ASN A 85 -0.99 -15.51 3.44
N PRO A 86 -0.15 -16.03 4.37
CA PRO A 86 1.25 -16.35 4.10
C PRO A 86 1.49 -17.58 3.22
N ASP A 87 0.53 -18.50 3.11
CA ASP A 87 0.77 -19.86 2.59
C ASP A 87 0.27 -20.12 1.17
N SER A 88 -0.11 -19.09 0.43
CA SER A 88 -0.62 -19.25 -0.93
C SER A 88 0.43 -18.96 -2.00
N VAL A 89 0.28 -19.59 -3.16
CA VAL A 89 1.04 -19.26 -4.38
C VAL A 89 0.90 -17.77 -4.71
N ALA A 90 -0.30 -17.22 -4.49
CA ALA A 90 -0.61 -15.81 -4.69
C ALA A 90 0.26 -14.86 -3.84
N VAL A 91 0.74 -15.27 -2.67
CA VAL A 91 1.67 -14.46 -1.86
C VAL A 91 3.00 -14.28 -2.56
N ARG A 92 3.57 -15.35 -3.11
CA ARG A 92 4.84 -15.28 -3.83
C ARG A 92 4.71 -14.44 -5.10
N GLU A 93 3.60 -14.58 -5.79
CA GLU A 93 3.27 -13.78 -6.96
C GLU A 93 3.15 -12.28 -6.61
N LEU A 94 2.39 -11.93 -5.56
CA LEU A 94 2.32 -10.55 -5.07
C LEU A 94 3.69 -10.00 -4.65
N GLN A 95 4.50 -10.78 -3.96
CA GLN A 95 5.83 -10.37 -3.55
C GLN A 95 6.76 -10.16 -4.73
N SER A 96 6.65 -10.99 -5.79
CA SER A 96 7.44 -10.82 -7.02
C SER A 96 7.09 -9.53 -7.79
N ILE A 97 5.89 -9.00 -7.61
CA ILE A 97 5.47 -7.70 -8.16
C ILE A 97 5.90 -6.55 -7.25
N ILE A 98 5.61 -6.65 -5.95
CA ILE A 98 5.81 -5.54 -5.00
C ILE A 98 7.30 -5.28 -4.74
N THR A 99 8.11 -6.32 -4.57
CA THR A 99 9.52 -6.17 -4.19
C THR A 99 10.33 -5.37 -5.22
N PRO A 100 10.33 -5.68 -6.53
CA PRO A 100 11.06 -4.90 -7.52
C PRO A 100 10.43 -3.52 -7.75
N PHE A 101 9.13 -3.37 -7.55
CA PHE A 101 8.48 -2.06 -7.59
C PHE A 101 8.99 -1.14 -6.48
N VAL A 102 9.08 -1.63 -5.24
CA VAL A 102 9.53 -0.87 -4.07
C VAL A 102 11.04 -0.65 -4.10
N TYR A 103 11.83 -1.71 -4.29
CA TYR A 103 13.29 -1.69 -4.16
C TYR A 103 13.96 -1.81 -5.54
N ARG A 104 14.04 -0.69 -6.25
CA ARG A 104 14.72 -0.63 -7.55
C ARG A 104 16.23 -0.73 -7.37
N LYS A 105 16.87 -1.55 -8.22
CA LYS A 105 18.33 -1.71 -8.22
C LYS A 105 19.04 -0.40 -8.60
N TYR A 106 18.44 0.39 -9.48
CA TYR A 106 18.97 1.67 -9.93
C TYR A 106 17.92 2.75 -9.66
N LEU A 107 18.34 3.77 -8.93
CA LEU A 107 17.54 4.97 -8.69
C LEU A 107 18.06 6.07 -9.60
N ASP A 108 17.13 6.78 -10.18
CA ASP A 108 17.42 8.01 -10.90
C ASP A 108 17.35 9.25 -9.98
N PHE A 109 17.85 10.37 -10.45
CA PHE A 109 17.79 11.64 -9.72
C PHE A 109 16.35 12.07 -9.43
N THR A 110 15.38 11.69 -10.26
CA THR A 110 13.97 12.05 -10.12
C THR A 110 13.37 11.41 -8.87
N THR A 111 13.81 10.20 -8.50
CA THR A 111 13.39 9.55 -7.26
C THR A 111 13.82 10.36 -6.02
N LEU A 112 15.08 10.82 -5.98
CA LEU A 112 15.59 11.62 -4.87
C LEU A 112 14.86 12.97 -4.76
N GLU A 113 14.59 13.60 -5.91
CA GLU A 113 13.83 14.84 -5.95
C GLU A 113 12.38 14.63 -5.48
N SER A 114 11.75 13.54 -5.89
CA SER A 114 10.40 13.16 -5.44
C SER A 114 10.34 12.93 -3.93
N LEU A 115 11.34 12.28 -3.32
CA LEU A 115 11.43 12.12 -1.87
C LEU A 115 11.58 13.46 -1.15
N ARG A 116 12.40 14.38 -1.66
CA ARG A 116 12.55 15.74 -1.12
C ARG A 116 11.24 16.51 -1.19
N ASN A 117 10.54 16.44 -2.32
CA ASN A 117 9.25 17.09 -2.52
C ASN A 117 8.18 16.50 -1.60
N MET A 118 8.15 15.19 -1.42
CA MET A 118 7.26 14.52 -0.47
C MET A 118 7.51 15.02 0.96
N LYS A 119 8.78 15.13 1.39
CA LYS A 119 9.13 15.69 2.71
C LYS A 119 8.63 17.14 2.87
N LYS A 120 8.79 17.97 1.85
CA LYS A 120 8.26 19.36 1.86
C LYS A 120 6.74 19.40 2.00
N LEU A 121 6.02 18.56 1.25
CA LEU A 121 4.55 18.49 1.34
C LEU A 121 4.09 18.06 2.73
N ILE A 122 4.75 17.06 3.34
CA ILE A 122 4.46 16.62 4.71
C ILE A 122 4.70 17.78 5.70
N ALA A 123 5.84 18.46 5.61
CA ALA A 123 6.16 19.59 6.50
C ALA A 123 5.13 20.74 6.38
N ASN A 124 4.75 21.09 5.16
CA ASN A 124 3.73 22.11 4.91
C ASN A 124 2.37 21.72 5.51
N GLU A 125 1.97 20.45 5.40
CA GLU A 125 0.72 19.97 5.98
C GLU A 125 0.74 19.97 7.51
N VAL A 126 1.88 19.61 8.13
CA VAL A 126 2.08 19.70 9.59
C VAL A 126 1.97 21.14 10.07
N ALA A 127 2.59 22.09 9.35
CA ALA A 127 2.50 23.51 9.67
C ALA A 127 1.07 24.05 9.49
N ARG A 128 0.39 23.70 8.38
CA ARG A 128 -1.00 24.09 8.12
C ARG A 128 -1.97 23.63 9.20
N ARG A 129 -1.72 22.46 9.80
CA ARG A 129 -2.55 21.89 10.87
C ARG A 129 -2.13 22.30 12.28
N ASN A 130 -1.14 23.17 12.44
CA ASN A 130 -0.56 23.55 13.72
C ASN A 130 -0.08 22.34 14.58
N LEU A 131 0.50 21.34 13.94
CA LEU A 131 0.97 20.11 14.58
C LEU A 131 2.47 20.09 14.81
N THR A 132 3.13 21.25 14.83
CA THR A 132 4.59 21.38 14.99
C THR A 132 5.12 20.78 16.30
N ASN A 133 4.34 20.85 17.38
CA ASN A 133 4.68 20.29 18.69
C ASN A 133 4.13 18.88 18.91
N ASN A 134 3.58 18.23 17.87
CA ASN A 134 3.04 16.89 18.01
C ASN A 134 4.19 15.87 17.98
N ILE A 135 4.30 15.02 19.01
CA ILE A 135 5.35 13.99 19.16
C ILE A 135 5.44 13.06 17.95
N LYS A 136 4.31 12.76 17.33
CA LYS A 136 4.27 11.86 16.17
C LYS A 136 4.55 12.57 14.85
N LEU A 137 4.01 13.78 14.65
CA LEU A 137 3.95 14.46 13.37
C LEU A 137 4.86 15.69 13.28
N GLY A 138 5.25 16.25 14.41
CA GLY A 138 6.09 17.45 14.49
C GLY A 138 7.53 17.19 14.07
N LYS A 139 8.31 18.26 14.05
CA LYS A 139 9.74 18.21 13.74
C LYS A 139 10.49 17.34 14.76
N GLY A 140 11.32 16.40 14.28
CA GLY A 140 11.98 15.41 15.13
C GLY A 140 11.06 14.29 15.64
N GLY A 141 9.79 14.27 15.23
CA GLY A 141 8.82 13.28 15.66
C GLY A 141 9.00 11.91 14.99
N ILE A 142 8.27 10.92 15.48
CA ILE A 142 8.36 9.52 15.06
C ILE A 142 8.25 9.38 13.52
N ARG A 143 7.32 10.10 12.89
CA ARG A 143 7.14 10.07 11.43
C ARG A 143 8.33 10.61 10.64
N GLU A 144 9.07 11.57 11.17
CA GLU A 144 10.25 12.09 10.50
C GLU A 144 11.40 11.08 10.52
N VAL A 145 11.56 10.36 11.65
CA VAL A 145 12.51 9.25 11.78
C VAL A 145 12.14 8.11 10.82
N GLU A 146 10.88 7.70 10.83
CA GLU A 146 10.36 6.68 9.89
C GLU A 146 10.61 7.07 8.43
N PHE A 147 10.31 8.32 8.07
CA PHE A 147 10.54 8.83 6.71
C PHE A 147 12.01 8.76 6.31
N PHE A 148 12.91 9.13 7.22
CA PHE A 148 14.35 9.09 6.96
C PHE A 148 14.83 7.66 6.72
N VAL A 149 14.49 6.72 7.62
CA VAL A 149 14.87 5.31 7.49
C VAL A 149 14.29 4.70 6.22
N GLN A 150 13.01 4.91 5.93
CA GLN A 150 12.37 4.40 4.72
C GLN A 150 12.98 4.98 3.43
N SER A 151 13.40 6.25 3.47
CA SER A 151 14.11 6.85 2.33
C SER A 151 15.46 6.19 2.10
N LEU A 152 16.23 5.89 3.16
CA LEU A 152 17.47 5.14 3.04
C LEU A 152 17.25 3.72 2.54
N GLN A 153 16.20 3.05 3.00
CA GLN A 153 15.82 1.73 2.48
C GLN A 153 15.50 1.79 0.99
N MET A 154 14.73 2.77 0.52
CA MET A 154 14.47 2.94 -0.92
C MET A 154 15.76 3.14 -1.72
N ILE A 155 16.73 3.84 -1.18
CA ILE A 155 17.98 4.16 -1.86
C ILE A 155 18.91 2.94 -1.93
N HIS A 156 18.98 2.14 -0.87
CA HIS A 156 19.99 1.10 -0.72
C HIS A 156 19.48 -0.32 -0.91
N ALA A 157 18.22 -0.60 -0.55
CA ALA A 157 17.70 -1.96 -0.48
C ALA A 157 17.51 -2.67 -1.84
N GLY A 158 17.60 -1.94 -2.94
CA GLY A 158 17.67 -2.55 -4.28
C GLY A 158 19.01 -3.27 -4.56
N LYS A 159 20.06 -2.92 -3.80
CA LYS A 159 21.40 -3.53 -3.89
C LYS A 159 21.75 -4.34 -2.66
N VAL A 160 21.27 -3.92 -1.49
CA VAL A 160 21.55 -4.51 -0.18
C VAL A 160 20.24 -5.08 0.36
N THR A 161 20.01 -6.37 0.14
CA THR A 161 18.73 -7.04 0.47
C THR A 161 18.42 -7.07 1.96
N GLU A 162 19.44 -7.00 2.81
CA GLU A 162 19.32 -6.91 4.26
C GLU A 162 18.58 -5.64 4.72
N CYS A 163 18.58 -4.60 3.88
CA CYS A 163 17.82 -3.37 4.13
C CYS A 163 16.31 -3.52 3.81
N GLN A 164 15.88 -4.64 3.22
CA GLN A 164 14.47 -4.90 2.89
C GLN A 164 13.68 -5.38 4.13
N THR A 165 13.89 -4.73 5.26
CA THR A 165 13.17 -5.03 6.50
C THR A 165 11.91 -4.19 6.63
N LYS A 166 10.86 -4.75 7.24
CA LYS A 166 9.60 -4.06 7.57
C LYS A 166 9.58 -3.57 9.02
N SER A 167 10.56 -3.96 9.80
CA SER A 167 10.80 -3.48 11.17
C SER A 167 11.69 -2.25 11.14
N ILE A 168 11.31 -1.22 11.87
CA ILE A 168 12.10 0.00 12.14
C ILE A 168 12.34 0.05 13.62
#